data_c2c6b5cca8ee92cdc6105468232aafbc
#
_entry.id   c2c6b5cca8ee92cdc6105468232aafbc
#
_cell.length_a   1.000
_cell.length_b   1.000
_cell.length_c   1.000
_cell.angle_alpha   90.00
_cell.angle_beta   90.00
_cell.angle_gamma   90.00
#
_symmetry.space_group_name_H-M   'P 1'
#
loop_
_entity.id
_entity.type
_entity.pdbx_description
1 polymer ?
#
loop_
_entity_poly.entity_id
_entity_poly.type
_entity_poly.pdbx_seq_one_letter_code
_entity_poly.pdbx_strand_id
1 'polypeptide(L)'
;MRTIKRILIGLIVIGFMMVLSGAIMKSYQKSKELEALKIEMEGISRQNQLKKEFKDSLISEVNNYINKKAPKNRISGEAIIDACIKYNIDIKFVLAQAQLESGFGTKGIAAKTNSVWNVMSYDGWSANKIIKNGRGYNHPNESIEPYMKLLKNKYLVDGKTEYDMMQKFISFTGHRYASNPKYEEQLKYIYNRIDKQTNIDELLNNYLNI
;
A
#
# COMPACT_ATOMS: atom_id res chain seq x y z
N MET A 1 -58.04 54.36 -27.10
CA MET A 1 -58.08 52.88 -26.88
C MET A 1 -57.06 52.09 -27.69
N ARG A 2 -56.84 52.35 -28.99
CA ARG A 2 -55.87 51.59 -29.82
C ARG A 2 -54.41 51.71 -29.36
N THR A 3 -53.98 52.90 -28.91
CA THR A 3 -52.58 53.16 -28.47
C THR A 3 -52.22 52.43 -27.17
N ILE A 4 -53.14 52.39 -26.18
CA ILE A 4 -52.94 51.69 -24.90
C ILE A 4 -52.83 50.17 -25.12
N LYS A 5 -53.63 49.56 -26.00
CA LYS A 5 -53.50 48.14 -26.36
C LYS A 5 -52.16 47.84 -27.01
N ARG A 6 -51.62 48.71 -27.87
CA ARG A 6 -50.29 48.51 -28.49
C ARG A 6 -49.15 48.57 -27.46
N ILE A 7 -49.22 49.49 -26.49
CA ILE A 7 -48.23 49.58 -25.39
C ILE A 7 -48.30 48.33 -24.51
N LEU A 8 -49.49 47.85 -24.16
CA LEU A 8 -49.68 46.66 -23.33
C LEU A 8 -49.13 45.41 -24.01
N ILE A 9 -49.36 45.21 -25.30
CA ILE A 9 -48.83 44.12 -26.10
C ILE A 9 -47.30 44.17 -26.15
N GLY A 10 -46.71 45.36 -26.33
CA GLY A 10 -45.27 45.58 -26.32
C GLY A 10 -44.63 45.17 -25.01
N LEU A 11 -45.23 45.53 -23.87
CA LEU A 11 -44.72 45.13 -22.52
C LEU A 11 -44.81 43.64 -22.27
N ILE A 12 -45.89 42.97 -22.74
CA ILE A 12 -46.03 41.50 -22.64
C ILE A 12 -44.95 40.80 -23.46
N VAL A 13 -44.67 41.26 -24.68
CA VAL A 13 -43.63 40.68 -25.55
C VAL A 13 -42.23 40.83 -24.93
N ILE A 14 -41.92 42.01 -24.37
CA ILE A 14 -40.65 42.26 -23.70
C ILE A 14 -40.50 41.35 -22.46
N GLY A 15 -41.54 41.23 -21.65
CA GLY A 15 -41.55 40.34 -20.51
C GLY A 15 -41.31 38.87 -20.90
N PHE A 16 -41.97 38.41 -21.98
CA PHE A 16 -41.79 37.05 -22.49
C PHE A 16 -40.35 36.80 -23.03
N MET A 17 -39.77 37.77 -23.70
CA MET A 17 -38.39 37.72 -24.20
C MET A 17 -37.38 37.66 -23.04
N MET A 18 -37.60 38.38 -21.95
CA MET A 18 -36.74 38.33 -20.77
C MET A 18 -36.79 36.97 -20.07
N VAL A 19 -37.97 36.38 -19.97
CA VAL A 19 -38.13 35.03 -19.37
C VAL A 19 -37.45 33.96 -20.25
N LEU A 20 -37.62 34.02 -21.56
CA LEU A 20 -36.98 33.14 -22.52
C LEU A 20 -35.43 33.25 -22.46
N SER A 21 -34.91 34.49 -22.45
CA SER A 21 -33.45 34.70 -22.35
C SER A 21 -32.87 34.19 -21.04
N GLY A 22 -33.57 34.35 -19.92
CA GLY A 22 -33.19 33.77 -18.62
C GLY A 22 -33.18 32.25 -18.63
N ALA A 23 -34.18 31.61 -19.24
CA ALA A 23 -34.22 30.14 -19.36
C ALA A 23 -33.09 29.57 -20.24
N ILE A 24 -32.79 30.24 -21.36
CA ILE A 24 -31.68 29.87 -22.25
C ILE A 24 -30.34 30.01 -21.53
N MET A 25 -30.13 31.11 -20.81
CA MET A 25 -28.90 31.35 -20.05
C MET A 25 -28.70 30.26 -18.96
N LYS A 26 -29.77 29.92 -18.25
CA LYS A 26 -29.73 28.86 -17.22
C LYS A 26 -29.44 27.48 -17.80
N SER A 27 -30.02 27.18 -18.98
CA SER A 27 -29.72 25.92 -19.69
C SER A 27 -28.26 25.86 -20.16
N TYR A 28 -27.73 26.97 -20.67
CA TYR A 28 -26.33 27.08 -21.10
C TYR A 28 -25.34 26.89 -19.92
N GLN A 29 -25.62 27.55 -18.79
CA GLN A 29 -24.79 27.36 -17.56
C GLN A 29 -24.81 25.92 -17.09
N LYS A 30 -26.00 25.29 -17.04
CA LYS A 30 -26.14 23.87 -16.66
C LYS A 30 -25.36 22.92 -17.60
N SER A 31 -25.35 23.23 -18.91
CA SER A 31 -24.57 22.46 -19.88
C SER A 31 -23.07 22.57 -19.63
N LYS A 32 -22.56 23.77 -19.32
CA LYS A 32 -21.13 23.96 -18.97
C LYS A 32 -20.74 23.29 -17.69
N GLU A 33 -21.58 23.33 -16.65
CA GLU A 33 -21.35 22.62 -15.41
C GLU A 33 -21.28 21.10 -15.64
N LEU A 34 -22.17 20.56 -16.46
CA LEU A 34 -22.17 19.14 -16.80
C LEU A 34 -20.92 18.71 -17.58
N GLU A 35 -20.44 19.55 -18.47
CA GLU A 35 -19.21 19.31 -19.23
C GLU A 35 -17.98 19.33 -18.31
N ALA A 36 -17.89 20.28 -17.39
CA ALA A 36 -16.82 20.36 -16.39
C ALA A 36 -16.81 19.12 -15.49
N LEU A 37 -17.97 18.66 -15.01
CA LEU A 37 -18.10 17.43 -14.22
C LEU A 37 -17.66 16.18 -14.99
N LYS A 38 -17.95 16.09 -16.30
CA LYS A 38 -17.49 14.98 -17.13
C LYS A 38 -15.96 14.92 -17.22
N ILE A 39 -15.33 16.07 -17.46
CA ILE A 39 -13.86 16.18 -17.54
C ILE A 39 -13.23 15.78 -16.20
N GLU A 40 -13.80 16.23 -15.09
CA GLU A 40 -13.32 15.86 -13.74
C GLU A 40 -13.45 14.35 -13.49
N MET A 41 -14.60 13.75 -13.84
CA MET A 41 -14.83 12.30 -13.70
C MET A 41 -13.87 11.48 -14.57
N GLU A 42 -13.59 11.91 -15.79
CA GLU A 42 -12.62 11.26 -16.68
C GLU A 42 -11.20 11.36 -16.09
N GLY A 43 -10.83 12.49 -15.50
CA GLY A 43 -9.58 12.69 -14.78
C GLY A 43 -9.41 11.73 -13.61
N ILE A 44 -10.44 11.63 -12.76
CA ILE A 44 -10.46 10.70 -11.61
C ILE A 44 -10.39 9.25 -12.09
N SER A 45 -11.13 8.89 -13.14
CA SER A 45 -11.09 7.54 -13.71
C SER A 45 -9.70 7.16 -14.20
N ARG A 46 -9.04 8.08 -14.90
CA ARG A 46 -7.67 7.87 -15.39
C ARG A 46 -6.65 7.72 -14.26
N GLN A 47 -6.75 8.55 -13.23
CA GLN A 47 -5.89 8.42 -12.04
C GLN A 47 -6.07 7.07 -11.36
N ASN A 48 -7.31 6.62 -11.17
CA ASN A 48 -7.61 5.32 -10.57
C ASN A 48 -7.05 4.16 -11.41
N GLN A 49 -7.13 4.25 -12.73
CA GLN A 49 -6.56 3.27 -13.64
C GLN A 49 -5.03 3.21 -13.52
N LEU A 50 -4.35 4.35 -13.56
CA LEU A 50 -2.89 4.44 -13.40
C LEU A 50 -2.45 3.88 -12.05
N LYS A 51 -3.15 4.24 -10.99
CA LYS A 51 -2.89 3.73 -9.63
C LYS A 51 -2.99 2.21 -9.56
N LYS A 52 -3.99 1.63 -10.22
CA LYS A 52 -4.13 0.18 -10.33
C LYS A 52 -2.97 -0.45 -11.10
N GLU A 53 -2.60 0.11 -12.25
CA GLU A 53 -1.51 -0.39 -13.09
C GLU A 53 -0.17 -0.40 -12.34
N PHE A 54 0.15 0.65 -11.57
CA PHE A 54 1.36 0.68 -10.74
C PHE A 54 1.29 -0.32 -9.58
N LYS A 55 0.13 -0.47 -8.94
CA LYS A 55 -0.05 -1.48 -7.89
C LYS A 55 0.14 -2.89 -8.44
N ASP A 56 -0.46 -3.21 -9.58
CA ASP A 56 -0.34 -4.53 -10.23
C ASP A 56 1.11 -4.80 -10.63
N SER A 57 1.83 -3.79 -11.14
CA SER A 57 3.24 -3.89 -11.49
C SER A 57 4.12 -4.14 -10.25
N LEU A 58 3.87 -3.43 -9.15
CA LEU A 58 4.56 -3.60 -7.88
C LEU A 58 4.32 -5.02 -7.30
N ILE A 59 3.08 -5.50 -7.34
CA ILE A 59 2.73 -6.87 -6.92
C ILE A 59 3.48 -7.90 -7.77
N SER A 60 3.52 -7.71 -9.09
CA SER A 60 4.24 -8.58 -10.01
C SER A 60 5.73 -8.63 -9.69
N GLU A 61 6.35 -7.47 -9.48
CA GLU A 61 7.79 -7.36 -9.16
C GLU A 61 8.13 -8.07 -7.86
N VAL A 62 7.36 -7.84 -6.80
CA VAL A 62 7.54 -8.50 -5.50
C VAL A 62 7.36 -10.00 -5.61
N ASN A 63 6.30 -10.47 -6.27
CA ASN A 63 6.05 -11.90 -6.46
C ASN A 63 7.16 -12.57 -7.29
N ASN A 64 7.65 -11.91 -8.35
CA ASN A 64 8.74 -12.40 -9.16
C ASN A 64 10.03 -12.56 -8.34
N TYR A 65 10.35 -11.58 -7.51
CA TYR A 65 11.48 -11.68 -6.60
C TYR A 65 11.34 -12.86 -5.63
N ILE A 66 10.20 -12.98 -4.96
CA ILE A 66 9.92 -14.06 -4.00
C ILE A 66 10.01 -15.42 -4.69
N ASN A 67 9.36 -15.60 -5.85
CA ASN A 67 9.34 -16.85 -6.59
C ASN A 67 10.73 -17.25 -7.10
N LYS A 68 11.54 -16.29 -7.52
CA LYS A 68 12.94 -16.53 -7.92
C LYS A 68 13.80 -17.05 -6.77
N LYS A 69 13.54 -16.60 -5.53
CA LYS A 69 14.30 -17.02 -4.34
C LYS A 69 13.73 -18.26 -3.66
N ALA A 70 12.44 -18.44 -3.74
CA ALA A 70 11.69 -19.51 -3.10
C ALA A 70 10.52 -20.00 -3.97
N PRO A 71 10.76 -20.83 -4.99
CA PRO A 71 9.72 -21.28 -5.92
C PRO A 71 8.55 -22.04 -5.27
N LYS A 72 8.76 -22.59 -4.08
CA LYS A 72 7.74 -23.31 -3.29
C LYS A 72 7.09 -22.47 -2.20
N ASN A 73 7.33 -21.15 -2.20
CA ASN A 73 6.68 -20.25 -1.25
C ASN A 73 5.14 -20.23 -1.47
N ARG A 74 4.42 -19.82 -0.44
CA ARG A 74 2.96 -19.63 -0.48
C ARG A 74 2.55 -18.26 0.03
N ILE A 75 3.53 -17.37 0.28
CA ILE A 75 3.24 -16.02 0.75
C ILE A 75 2.87 -15.12 -0.43
N SER A 76 1.93 -14.22 -0.23
CA SER A 76 1.48 -13.26 -1.24
C SER A 76 2.32 -11.98 -1.17
N GLY A 77 2.89 -11.56 -2.29
CA GLY A 77 3.53 -10.25 -2.43
C GLY A 77 2.55 -9.11 -2.21
N GLU A 78 1.30 -9.23 -2.67
CA GLU A 78 0.26 -8.24 -2.42
C GLU A 78 0.00 -8.04 -0.93
N ALA A 79 -0.15 -9.14 -0.17
CA ALA A 79 -0.38 -9.08 1.27
C ALA A 79 0.81 -8.44 2.02
N ILE A 80 2.05 -8.65 1.55
CA ILE A 80 3.23 -7.95 2.09
C ILE A 80 3.16 -6.46 1.78
N ILE A 81 2.89 -6.07 0.53
CA ILE A 81 2.82 -4.68 0.09
C ILE A 81 1.76 -3.93 0.88
N ASP A 82 0.54 -4.47 0.97
CA ASP A 82 -0.57 -3.84 1.70
C ASP A 82 -0.22 -3.64 3.18
N ALA A 83 0.44 -4.61 3.80
CA ALA A 83 0.90 -4.48 5.17
C ALA A 83 2.03 -3.44 5.31
N CYS A 84 2.99 -3.41 4.40
CA CYS A 84 4.07 -2.42 4.40
C CYS A 84 3.52 -1.00 4.28
N ILE A 85 2.58 -0.76 3.38
CA ILE A 85 1.90 0.54 3.22
C ILE A 85 1.14 0.89 4.50
N LYS A 86 0.32 -0.03 5.02
CA LYS A 86 -0.48 0.16 6.24
C LYS A 86 0.37 0.54 7.45
N TYR A 87 1.52 -0.11 7.61
CA TYR A 87 2.40 0.09 8.77
C TYR A 87 3.53 1.10 8.52
N ASN A 88 3.63 1.64 7.30
CA ASN A 88 4.73 2.48 6.87
C ASN A 88 6.08 1.83 7.20
N ILE A 89 6.34 0.67 6.59
CA ILE A 89 7.56 -0.13 6.72
C ILE A 89 8.09 -0.42 5.31
N ASP A 90 9.40 -0.33 5.13
CA ASP A 90 10.07 -0.56 3.84
C ASP A 90 9.85 -2.00 3.34
N ILE A 91 9.32 -2.13 2.12
CA ILE A 91 9.03 -3.42 1.48
C ILE A 91 10.31 -4.26 1.32
N LYS A 92 11.42 -3.65 0.91
CA LYS A 92 12.70 -4.35 0.70
C LYS A 92 13.25 -4.91 2.01
N PHE A 93 13.07 -4.16 3.11
CA PHE A 93 13.46 -4.62 4.44
C PHE A 93 12.65 -5.85 4.86
N VAL A 94 11.34 -5.82 4.69
CA VAL A 94 10.44 -6.93 5.02
C VAL A 94 10.78 -8.17 4.19
N LEU A 95 11.05 -8.00 2.89
CA LEU A 95 11.48 -9.08 2.01
C LEU A 95 12.85 -9.64 2.41
N ALA A 96 13.79 -8.77 2.79
CA ALA A 96 15.12 -9.17 3.21
C ALA A 96 15.06 -10.02 4.49
N GLN A 97 14.27 -9.62 5.47
CA GLN A 97 14.05 -10.42 6.68
C GLN A 97 13.33 -11.73 6.37
N ALA A 98 12.27 -11.75 5.57
CA ALA A 98 11.58 -12.98 5.18
C ALA A 98 12.52 -13.98 4.49
N GLN A 99 13.40 -13.48 3.64
CA GLN A 99 14.41 -14.31 2.98
C GLN A 99 15.45 -14.85 3.98
N LEU A 100 15.93 -14.01 4.88
CA LEU A 100 16.96 -14.37 5.86
C LEU A 100 16.43 -15.36 6.89
N GLU A 101 15.25 -15.10 7.45
CA GLU A 101 14.64 -15.89 8.52
C GLU A 101 14.25 -17.31 8.08
N SER A 102 13.67 -17.44 6.90
CA SER A 102 13.05 -18.69 6.51
C SER A 102 13.04 -19.01 5.02
N GLY A 103 13.66 -18.17 4.18
CA GLY A 103 13.50 -18.29 2.74
C GLY A 103 12.02 -18.21 2.34
N PHE A 104 11.35 -17.17 2.80
CA PHE A 104 9.91 -16.94 2.54
C PHE A 104 8.99 -18.08 3.04
N GLY A 105 9.28 -18.62 4.22
CA GLY A 105 8.49 -19.68 4.84
C GLY A 105 8.75 -21.09 4.30
N THR A 106 9.79 -21.28 3.47
CA THR A 106 10.07 -22.58 2.85
C THR A 106 11.09 -23.42 3.61
N LYS A 107 11.77 -22.85 4.63
CA LYS A 107 12.87 -23.50 5.37
C LYS A 107 12.62 -23.53 6.87
N GLY A 108 13.31 -24.45 7.52
CA GLY A 108 13.34 -24.55 8.98
C GLY A 108 11.96 -24.81 9.61
N ILE A 109 11.75 -24.20 10.77
CA ILE A 109 10.49 -24.29 11.50
C ILE A 109 9.34 -23.58 10.78
N ALA A 110 9.63 -22.53 10.04
CA ALA A 110 8.64 -21.75 9.28
C ALA A 110 7.91 -22.61 8.23
N ALA A 111 8.58 -23.58 7.62
CA ALA A 111 7.95 -24.50 6.66
C ALA A 111 6.84 -25.37 7.31
N LYS A 112 6.88 -25.55 8.64
CA LYS A 112 5.91 -26.34 9.42
C LYS A 112 4.88 -25.46 10.11
N THR A 113 5.25 -24.24 10.46
CA THR A 113 4.43 -23.32 11.25
C THR A 113 3.77 -22.24 10.43
N ASN A 114 4.16 -22.03 9.17
CA ASN A 114 3.80 -20.88 8.34
C ASN A 114 4.19 -19.52 8.94
N SER A 115 5.11 -19.47 9.93
CA SER A 115 5.62 -18.25 10.54
C SER A 115 6.84 -17.73 9.77
N VAL A 116 6.61 -16.96 8.72
CA VAL A 116 7.63 -16.56 7.75
C VAL A 116 8.81 -15.83 8.40
N TRP A 117 8.57 -14.99 9.40
CA TRP A 117 9.60 -14.23 10.13
C TRP A 117 9.98 -14.86 11.47
N ASN A 118 9.62 -16.12 11.70
CA ASN A 118 9.91 -16.85 12.93
C ASN A 118 9.50 -16.12 14.23
N VAL A 119 8.41 -15.34 14.18
CA VAL A 119 7.88 -14.67 15.36
C VAL A 119 7.55 -15.69 16.45
N MET A 120 8.13 -15.55 17.61
CA MET A 120 8.07 -16.53 18.68
C MET A 120 6.87 -16.31 19.62
N SER A 121 6.45 -17.35 20.32
CA SER A 121 5.29 -17.31 21.22
C SER A 121 5.45 -16.33 22.39
N TYR A 122 6.68 -16.08 22.84
CA TYR A 122 6.98 -15.13 23.90
C TYR A 122 6.93 -13.65 23.46
N ASP A 123 6.74 -13.38 22.19
CA ASP A 123 6.57 -11.99 21.68
C ASP A 123 5.20 -11.37 21.99
N GLY A 124 4.41 -12.01 22.83
CA GLY A 124 3.18 -11.45 23.39
C GLY A 124 1.94 -11.54 22.51
N TRP A 125 1.97 -12.32 21.43
CA TRP A 125 0.86 -12.45 20.49
C TRP A 125 0.09 -13.77 20.66
N SER A 126 -1.22 -13.74 20.54
CA SER A 126 -2.03 -14.94 20.39
C SER A 126 -1.74 -15.59 19.05
N ALA A 127 -1.26 -16.82 19.05
CA ALA A 127 -1.10 -17.62 17.85
C ALA A 127 -2.33 -18.48 17.61
N ASN A 128 -2.72 -18.68 16.36
CA ASN A 128 -3.80 -19.60 16.00
C ASN A 128 -3.41 -21.05 16.32
N LYS A 129 -2.09 -21.33 16.33
CA LYS A 129 -1.54 -22.64 16.62
C LYS A 129 -0.16 -22.50 17.25
N ILE A 130 0.08 -23.19 18.36
CA ILE A 130 1.41 -23.26 19.00
C ILE A 130 2.02 -24.60 18.62
N ILE A 131 3.20 -24.58 18.00
CA ILE A 131 3.98 -25.78 17.68
C ILE A 131 5.37 -25.63 18.31
N LYS A 132 5.70 -26.37 19.36
CA LYS A 132 7.03 -26.43 19.99
C LYS A 132 7.74 -25.06 20.07
N ASN A 133 7.31 -24.17 20.92
CA ASN A 133 7.90 -22.84 21.14
C ASN A 133 7.73 -21.83 19.99
N GLY A 134 7.17 -22.21 18.83
CA GLY A 134 6.88 -21.31 17.71
C GLY A 134 5.42 -21.02 17.57
N ARG A 135 5.10 -19.92 16.87
CA ARG A 135 3.73 -19.62 16.45
C ARG A 135 3.44 -20.30 15.13
N GLY A 136 2.33 -21.03 15.08
CA GLY A 136 1.83 -21.63 13.86
C GLY A 136 0.62 -20.87 13.34
N TYR A 137 0.54 -20.77 12.03
CA TYR A 137 -0.55 -20.17 11.28
C TYR A 137 -1.11 -21.18 10.28
N ASN A 138 -2.37 -21.02 9.86
CA ASN A 138 -2.96 -21.87 8.83
C ASN A 138 -2.40 -21.54 7.44
N HIS A 139 -2.04 -20.27 7.23
CA HIS A 139 -1.45 -19.79 5.99
C HIS A 139 -0.29 -18.80 6.27
N PRO A 140 0.78 -18.75 5.45
CA PRO A 140 1.91 -17.82 5.66
C PRO A 140 1.49 -16.35 5.75
N ASN A 141 0.47 -15.91 5.00
CA ASN A 141 -0.02 -14.52 5.04
C ASN A 141 -0.51 -14.11 6.43
N GLU A 142 -1.02 -15.05 7.25
CA GLU A 142 -1.45 -14.76 8.62
C GLU A 142 -0.29 -14.35 9.54
N SER A 143 0.96 -14.67 9.17
CA SER A 143 2.15 -14.28 9.93
C SER A 143 2.60 -12.84 9.67
N ILE A 144 2.04 -12.17 8.63
CA ILE A 144 2.44 -10.81 8.25
C ILE A 144 2.04 -9.80 9.33
N GLU A 145 0.78 -9.75 9.70
CA GLU A 145 0.25 -8.78 10.67
C GLU A 145 0.93 -8.86 12.04
N PRO A 146 1.12 -10.04 12.67
CA PRO A 146 1.88 -10.18 13.90
C PRO A 146 3.33 -9.69 13.79
N TYR A 147 3.99 -9.96 12.66
CA TYR A 147 5.35 -9.50 12.42
C TYR A 147 5.42 -7.96 12.30
N MET A 148 4.52 -7.33 11.52
CA MET A 148 4.47 -5.87 11.39
C MET A 148 4.26 -5.18 12.75
N LYS A 149 3.35 -5.73 13.56
CA LYS A 149 3.11 -5.24 14.92
C LYS A 149 4.32 -5.42 15.83
N LEU A 150 5.02 -6.56 15.73
CA LEU A 150 6.26 -6.78 16.46
C LEU A 150 7.30 -5.70 16.12
N LEU A 151 7.51 -5.42 14.83
CA LEU A 151 8.42 -4.36 14.41
C LEU A 151 8.03 -3.00 14.98
N LYS A 152 6.78 -2.57 14.78
CA LYS A 152 6.31 -1.25 15.22
C LYS A 152 6.32 -1.06 16.73
N ASN A 153 6.01 -2.10 17.49
CA ASN A 153 5.87 -2.00 18.94
C ASN A 153 7.18 -2.22 19.70
N LYS A 154 8.18 -2.89 19.10
CA LYS A 154 9.40 -3.25 19.80
C LYS A 154 10.69 -2.77 19.16
N TYR A 155 10.71 -2.56 17.85
CA TYR A 155 11.96 -2.27 17.12
C TYR A 155 11.98 -0.91 16.44
N LEU A 156 10.87 -0.48 15.85
CA LEU A 156 10.74 0.80 15.15
C LEU A 156 10.07 1.85 16.05
N VAL A 157 10.55 1.94 17.29
CA VAL A 157 10.08 2.89 18.32
C VAL A 157 11.07 4.05 18.47
N ASP A 158 10.66 5.13 19.08
CA ASP A 158 11.50 6.28 19.41
C ASP A 158 12.26 6.87 18.21
N GLY A 159 11.57 6.92 17.06
CA GLY A 159 12.12 7.45 15.81
C GLY A 159 13.12 6.52 15.10
N LYS A 160 13.23 5.28 15.52
CA LYS A 160 14.08 4.27 14.86
C LYS A 160 13.44 3.77 13.58
N THR A 161 14.30 3.45 12.62
CA THR A 161 13.95 3.02 11.27
C THR A 161 14.48 1.62 10.97
N GLU A 162 14.06 1.07 9.84
CA GLU A 162 14.59 -0.18 9.30
C GLU A 162 16.10 -0.10 9.04
N TYR A 163 16.59 1.08 8.67
CA TYR A 163 18.02 1.31 8.50
C TYR A 163 18.79 1.09 9.81
N ASP A 164 18.24 1.60 10.92
CA ASP A 164 18.82 1.38 12.24
C ASP A 164 18.89 -0.12 12.58
N MET A 165 17.86 -0.92 12.24
CA MET A 165 17.86 -2.37 12.45
C MET A 165 18.91 -3.14 11.61
N MET A 166 19.44 -2.51 10.57
CA MET A 166 20.52 -3.06 9.74
C MET A 166 21.92 -2.62 10.17
N GLN A 167 22.04 -1.89 11.29
CA GLN A 167 23.35 -1.48 11.84
C GLN A 167 23.87 -2.51 12.83
N LYS A 168 25.21 -2.61 12.92
CA LYS A 168 25.88 -3.45 13.89
C LYS A 168 25.66 -2.88 15.30
N PHE A 169 25.29 -3.72 16.25
CA PHE A 169 25.10 -3.41 17.67
C PHE A 169 23.86 -2.58 18.04
N ILE A 170 22.83 -2.54 17.22
CA ILE A 170 21.62 -1.83 17.60
C ILE A 170 20.72 -2.68 18.49
N SER A 171 20.32 -2.05 19.60
CA SER A 171 19.34 -2.59 20.53
C SER A 171 18.40 -1.46 20.94
N PHE A 172 17.16 -1.47 20.49
CA PHE A 172 16.17 -0.46 20.87
C PHE A 172 15.45 -0.81 22.18
N THR A 173 15.31 -2.10 22.41
CA THR A 173 14.61 -2.66 23.56
C THR A 173 15.56 -3.25 24.61
N GLY A 174 16.86 -2.98 24.51
CA GLY A 174 17.91 -3.66 25.29
C GLY A 174 18.31 -5.01 24.68
N HIS A 175 17.67 -5.44 23.59
CA HIS A 175 17.92 -6.73 22.92
C HIS A 175 18.08 -6.56 21.42
N ARG A 176 18.99 -7.30 20.81
CA ARG A 176 19.09 -7.42 19.37
C ARG A 176 17.89 -8.20 18.81
N TYR A 177 17.53 -7.95 17.55
CA TYR A 177 16.49 -8.73 16.88
C TYR A 177 16.85 -10.22 16.81
N ALA A 178 18.10 -10.53 16.51
CA ALA A 178 18.60 -11.91 16.43
C ALA A 178 19.88 -12.13 17.23
N SER A 179 20.09 -13.34 17.72
CA SER A 179 21.30 -13.74 18.45
C SER A 179 22.52 -13.94 17.55
N ASN A 180 22.34 -14.17 16.26
CA ASN A 180 23.44 -14.36 15.31
C ASN A 180 24.26 -13.06 15.18
N PRO A 181 25.57 -13.05 15.48
CA PRO A 181 26.40 -11.85 15.43
C PRO A 181 26.59 -11.27 14.01
N LYS A 182 26.27 -12.03 12.95
CA LYS A 182 26.33 -11.60 11.56
C LYS A 182 24.95 -11.23 10.98
N TYR A 183 23.91 -11.18 11.81
CA TYR A 183 22.54 -11.00 11.34
C TYR A 183 22.36 -9.69 10.55
N GLU A 184 22.77 -8.58 11.13
CA GLU A 184 22.60 -7.26 10.55
C GLU A 184 23.41 -7.12 9.24
N GLU A 185 24.61 -7.70 9.17
CA GLU A 185 25.43 -7.73 7.96
C GLU A 185 24.75 -8.53 6.84
N GLN A 186 24.22 -9.71 7.16
CA GLN A 186 23.48 -10.55 6.23
C GLN A 186 22.19 -9.88 5.75
N LEU A 187 21.46 -9.25 6.66
CA LEU A 187 20.22 -8.52 6.35
C LEU A 187 20.51 -7.37 5.39
N LYS A 188 21.51 -6.55 5.70
CA LYS A 188 21.94 -5.44 4.85
C LYS A 188 22.41 -5.90 3.46
N TYR A 189 23.13 -7.02 3.39
CA TYR A 189 23.56 -7.62 2.13
C TYR A 189 22.35 -8.03 1.28
N ILE A 190 21.34 -8.69 1.87
CA ILE A 190 20.13 -9.09 1.14
C ILE A 190 19.34 -7.87 0.71
N TYR A 191 19.14 -6.88 1.59
CA TYR A 191 18.48 -5.62 1.30
C TYR A 191 19.07 -4.92 0.07
N ASN A 192 20.38 -4.72 0.07
CA ASN A 192 21.09 -4.09 -1.05
C ASN A 192 21.00 -4.92 -2.36
N ARG A 193 20.84 -6.23 -2.26
CA ARG A 193 20.60 -7.07 -3.44
C ARG A 193 19.19 -6.91 -3.98
N ILE A 194 18.20 -6.78 -3.14
CA ILE A 194 16.82 -6.48 -3.56
C ILE A 194 16.80 -5.15 -4.29
N ASP A 195 17.37 -4.14 -3.68
CA ASP A 195 17.50 -2.79 -4.25
C ASP A 195 18.09 -2.78 -5.66
N LYS A 196 19.16 -3.54 -5.88
CA LYS A 196 19.82 -3.66 -7.20
C LYS A 196 19.09 -4.56 -8.21
N GLN A 197 18.20 -5.43 -7.78
CA GLN A 197 17.57 -6.45 -8.62
C GLN A 197 16.09 -6.18 -8.91
N THR A 198 15.52 -5.15 -8.31
CA THR A 198 14.10 -4.82 -8.43
C THR A 198 13.89 -3.32 -8.61
N ASN A 199 12.73 -2.97 -9.16
CA ASN A 199 12.28 -1.58 -9.31
C ASN A 199 11.23 -1.21 -8.24
N ILE A 200 11.27 -1.85 -7.06
CA ILE A 200 10.24 -1.71 -6.01
C ILE A 200 10.05 -0.25 -5.60
N ASP A 201 11.15 0.50 -5.38
CA ASP A 201 11.07 1.90 -4.93
C ASP A 201 10.42 2.80 -5.98
N GLU A 202 10.80 2.64 -7.26
CA GLU A 202 10.22 3.40 -8.35
C GLU A 202 8.72 3.14 -8.49
N LEU A 203 8.33 1.86 -8.49
CA LEU A 203 6.94 1.44 -8.60
C LEU A 203 6.10 1.89 -7.41
N LEU A 204 6.64 1.80 -6.20
CA LEU A 204 5.99 2.28 -4.99
C LEU A 204 5.81 3.80 -5.00
N ASN A 205 6.84 4.55 -5.38
CA ASN A 205 6.77 5.99 -5.50
C ASN A 205 5.72 6.42 -6.53
N ASN A 206 5.69 5.76 -7.69
CA ASN A 206 4.67 6.03 -8.71
C ASN A 206 3.26 5.73 -8.21
N TYR A 207 3.07 4.64 -7.45
CA TYR A 207 1.78 4.30 -6.84
C TYR A 207 1.32 5.31 -5.79
N LEU A 208 2.23 5.82 -4.96
CA LEU A 208 1.90 6.71 -3.84
C LEU A 208 1.68 8.17 -4.27
N ASN A 209 2.24 8.60 -5.42
CA ASN A 209 2.22 9.99 -5.87
C ASN A 209 1.13 10.28 -6.94
N ILE A 210 0.26 9.34 -7.25
CA ILE A 210 -0.96 9.52 -8.04
C ILE A 210 -2.13 9.84 -7.12
#